data_8308f92cffddf1f9826b7c5639d62fcf
#
_entry.id   8308f92cffddf1f9826b7c5639d62fcf
#
_cell.length_a   1.000
_cell.length_b   1.000
_cell.length_c   1.000
_cell.angle_alpha   90.00
_cell.angle_beta   90.00
_cell.angle_gamma   90.00
#
_symmetry.space_group_name_H-M   'P 1'
#
loop_
_entity.id
_entity.type
_entity.pdbx_description
1 polymer ?
#
loop_
_entity_poly.entity_id
_entity_poly.type
_entity_poly.pdbx_seq_one_letter_code
_entity_poly.pdbx_strand_id
1 'polypeptide(L)'
;MFTNMRRRNKSTQTGFTLIEAMISILILAFGILSLAVVYAQGIQVTAMTQMNYIAEKKAEQAMETIFAARDSHILQWTNIRNVTGAGGGADGVFVVGPTALVAAGPDGLYGTIDDDNTVPDVVVINAGADGILGTNDDVVMSLGSMTRTIAITDIVNIPNLRQVNVTINYTVGATPRQYTLVSYISQFS
;
A
#
# COMPACT_ATOMS: atom_id res chain seq x y z
N MET A 1 69.24 60.42 -4.54
CA MET A 1 68.49 59.43 -5.35
C MET A 1 68.36 58.17 -4.49
N PHE A 2 67.23 58.05 -3.73
CA PHE A 2 67.01 56.92 -2.78
C PHE A 2 66.12 55.90 -3.43
N THR A 3 66.64 54.73 -3.69
CA THR A 3 65.90 53.59 -4.28
C THR A 3 65.15 52.83 -3.17
N ASN A 4 63.85 52.91 -3.17
CA ASN A 4 62.99 52.22 -2.21
C ASN A 4 62.84 50.72 -2.62
N MET A 5 63.58 49.84 -1.94
CA MET A 5 63.45 48.40 -2.11
C MET A 5 62.17 47.93 -1.41
N ARG A 6 61.13 47.64 -2.19
CA ARG A 6 59.85 46.95 -1.74
C ARG A 6 60.21 45.51 -1.35
N ARG A 7 60.21 45.20 -0.07
CA ARG A 7 60.25 43.80 0.45
C ARG A 7 59.02 43.07 0.03
N ARG A 8 59.16 42.10 -0.85
CA ARG A 8 58.15 41.13 -1.19
C ARG A 8 57.95 40.20 0.00
N ASN A 9 56.81 40.33 0.70
CA ASN A 9 56.40 39.38 1.73
C ASN A 9 56.16 38.04 1.05
N LYS A 10 57.00 37.03 1.25
CA LYS A 10 56.77 35.65 0.86
C LYS A 10 55.77 35.07 1.87
N SER A 11 54.49 34.95 1.47
CA SER A 11 53.57 34.14 2.20
C SER A 11 54.07 32.69 2.20
N THR A 12 54.39 32.17 3.37
CA THR A 12 54.70 30.76 3.56
C THR A 12 53.40 29.97 3.32
N GLN A 13 53.28 29.35 2.15
CA GLN A 13 52.23 28.37 1.91
C GLN A 13 52.58 27.12 2.73
N THR A 14 51.87 26.90 3.82
CA THR A 14 51.89 25.63 4.54
C THR A 14 51.05 24.62 3.74
N GLY A 15 51.68 23.59 3.20
CA GLY A 15 51.02 22.49 2.53
C GLY A 15 50.29 21.59 3.56
N PHE A 16 49.20 20.94 3.15
CA PHE A 16 48.50 19.94 3.95
C PHE A 16 49.44 18.82 4.37
N THR A 17 49.33 18.39 5.62
CA THR A 17 50.05 17.20 6.10
C THR A 17 49.32 15.93 5.64
N LEU A 18 50.05 14.82 5.46
CA LEU A 18 49.46 13.54 5.06
C LEU A 18 48.40 13.04 6.05
N ILE A 19 48.64 13.30 7.35
CA ILE A 19 47.69 12.93 8.41
C ILE A 19 46.37 13.74 8.34
N GLU A 20 46.44 15.02 8.00
CA GLU A 20 45.28 15.89 7.84
C GLU A 20 44.42 15.45 6.65
N ALA A 21 45.07 15.05 5.54
CA ALA A 21 44.37 14.48 4.39
C ALA A 21 43.66 13.16 4.76
N MET A 22 44.34 12.28 5.52
CA MET A 22 43.74 11.02 5.98
C MET A 22 42.54 11.23 6.89
N ILE A 23 42.63 12.15 7.86
CA ILE A 23 41.50 12.48 8.76
C ILE A 23 40.35 13.09 7.97
N SER A 24 40.63 13.98 7.01
CA SER A 24 39.59 14.60 6.18
C SER A 24 38.85 13.58 5.33
N ILE A 25 39.55 12.61 4.72
CA ILE A 25 38.94 11.52 3.96
C ILE A 25 38.08 10.64 4.88
N LEU A 26 38.51 10.35 6.10
CA LEU A 26 37.80 9.53 7.07
C LEU A 26 36.48 10.21 7.50
N ILE A 27 36.54 11.52 7.81
CA ILE A 27 35.34 12.30 8.13
C ILE A 27 34.37 12.35 6.94
N LEU A 28 34.91 12.56 5.73
CA LEU A 28 34.10 12.56 4.51
C LEU A 28 33.42 11.20 4.26
N ALA A 29 34.14 10.08 4.48
CA ALA A 29 33.62 8.74 4.32
C ALA A 29 32.44 8.47 5.28
N PHE A 30 32.55 8.86 6.56
CA PHE A 30 31.45 8.76 7.52
C PHE A 30 30.25 9.65 7.13
N GLY A 31 30.51 10.85 6.61
CA GLY A 31 29.45 11.74 6.11
C GLY A 31 28.67 11.12 4.96
N ILE A 32 29.37 10.58 3.97
CA ILE A 32 28.73 9.91 2.81
C ILE A 32 27.96 8.67 3.24
N LEU A 33 28.52 7.85 4.14
CA LEU A 33 27.84 6.64 4.64
C LEU A 33 26.54 7.00 5.37
N SER A 34 26.55 8.04 6.20
CA SER A 34 25.37 8.52 6.90
C SER A 34 24.27 8.98 5.94
N LEU A 35 24.64 9.72 4.90
CA LEU A 35 23.69 10.16 3.85
C LEU A 35 23.10 8.97 3.09
N ALA A 36 23.89 7.94 2.78
CA ALA A 36 23.43 6.74 2.09
C ALA A 36 22.36 5.99 2.91
N VAL A 37 22.54 5.89 4.23
CA VAL A 37 21.55 5.26 5.13
C VAL A 37 20.24 6.07 5.14
N VAL A 38 20.30 7.39 5.28
CA VAL A 38 19.11 8.25 5.26
C VAL A 38 18.36 8.14 3.93
N TYR A 39 19.10 8.12 2.82
CA TYR A 39 18.50 7.95 1.48
C TYR A 39 17.78 6.60 1.33
N ALA A 40 18.41 5.51 1.78
CA ALA A 40 17.80 4.18 1.76
C ALA A 40 16.50 4.12 2.59
N GLN A 41 16.50 4.75 3.78
CA GLN A 41 15.29 4.86 4.61
C GLN A 41 14.19 5.68 3.91
N GLY A 42 14.54 6.76 3.23
CA GLY A 42 13.60 7.58 2.47
C GLY A 42 12.86 6.79 1.38
N ILE A 43 13.58 5.95 0.64
CA ILE A 43 12.97 5.06 -0.37
C ILE A 43 11.97 4.09 0.29
N GLN A 44 12.33 3.49 1.42
CA GLN A 44 11.42 2.57 2.13
C GLN A 44 10.15 3.26 2.61
N VAL A 45 10.25 4.47 3.15
CA VAL A 45 9.08 5.25 3.59
C VAL A 45 8.17 5.58 2.43
N THR A 46 8.71 5.95 1.27
CA THR A 46 7.93 6.24 0.06
C THR A 46 7.18 4.99 -0.41
N ALA A 47 7.87 3.84 -0.49
CA ALA A 47 7.24 2.58 -0.87
C ALA A 47 6.15 2.16 0.12
N MET A 48 6.35 2.37 1.42
CA MET A 48 5.37 2.09 2.46
C MET A 48 4.11 2.96 2.28
N THR A 49 4.27 4.25 2.02
CA THR A 49 3.15 5.18 1.82
C THR A 49 2.33 4.79 0.59
N GLN A 50 2.98 4.43 -0.51
CA GLN A 50 2.31 3.97 -1.73
C GLN A 50 1.50 2.69 -1.49
N MET A 51 2.09 1.69 -0.85
CA MET A 51 1.40 0.43 -0.56
C MET A 51 0.23 0.62 0.42
N ASN A 52 0.39 1.49 1.42
CA ASN A 52 -0.70 1.82 2.34
C ASN A 52 -1.87 2.48 1.61
N TYR A 53 -1.59 3.43 0.72
CA TYR A 53 -2.61 4.07 -0.11
C TYR A 53 -3.37 3.08 -0.99
N ILE A 54 -2.66 2.13 -1.62
CA ILE A 54 -3.30 1.07 -2.40
C ILE A 54 -4.19 0.19 -1.52
N ALA A 55 -3.70 -0.22 -0.35
CA ALA A 55 -4.46 -1.03 0.60
C ALA A 55 -5.73 -0.31 1.07
N GLU A 56 -5.65 0.99 1.37
CA GLU A 56 -6.79 1.84 1.69
C GLU A 56 -7.82 1.86 0.56
N LYS A 57 -7.39 2.14 -0.68
CA LYS A 57 -8.30 2.18 -1.83
C LYS A 57 -8.95 0.83 -2.14
N LYS A 58 -8.23 -0.28 -1.95
CA LYS A 58 -8.81 -1.61 -2.13
C LYS A 58 -9.78 -2.00 -1.00
N ALA A 59 -9.56 -1.51 0.22
CA ALA A 59 -10.53 -1.68 1.30
C ALA A 59 -11.79 -0.84 1.08
N GLU A 60 -11.64 0.41 0.65
CA GLU A 60 -12.76 1.28 0.29
C GLU A 60 -13.59 0.68 -0.85
N GLN A 61 -12.93 0.22 -1.92
CA GLN A 61 -13.58 -0.41 -3.06
C GLN A 61 -14.44 -1.61 -2.64
N ALA A 62 -13.90 -2.51 -1.81
CA ALA A 62 -14.65 -3.64 -1.30
C ALA A 62 -15.82 -3.21 -0.41
N MET A 63 -15.64 -2.21 0.41
CA MET A 63 -16.71 -1.65 1.25
C MET A 63 -17.83 -1.05 0.42
N GLU A 64 -17.49 -0.26 -0.59
CA GLU A 64 -18.46 0.38 -1.50
C GLU A 64 -19.29 -0.65 -2.26
N THR A 65 -18.68 -1.76 -2.73
CA THR A 65 -19.44 -2.81 -3.41
C THR A 65 -20.46 -3.47 -2.50
N ILE A 66 -20.14 -3.66 -1.21
CA ILE A 66 -21.08 -4.21 -0.22
C ILE A 66 -22.29 -3.27 -0.01
N PHE A 67 -22.01 -1.96 0.13
CA PHE A 67 -23.06 -0.96 0.27
C PHE A 67 -23.92 -0.87 -0.99
N ALA A 68 -23.29 -0.81 -2.16
CA ALA A 68 -23.99 -0.76 -3.44
C ALA A 68 -24.88 -1.99 -3.68
N ALA A 69 -24.40 -3.19 -3.31
CA ALA A 69 -25.18 -4.42 -3.43
C ALA A 69 -26.39 -4.47 -2.51
N ARG A 70 -26.28 -3.89 -1.30
CA ARG A 70 -27.44 -3.70 -0.42
C ARG A 70 -28.43 -2.71 -1.03
N ASP A 71 -27.98 -1.53 -1.43
CA ASP A 71 -28.83 -0.43 -1.88
C ASP A 71 -29.54 -0.74 -3.20
N SER A 72 -28.88 -1.50 -4.08
CA SER A 72 -29.47 -1.99 -5.32
C SER A 72 -30.30 -3.26 -5.15
N HIS A 73 -30.39 -3.81 -3.92
CA HIS A 73 -31.09 -5.07 -3.60
C HIS A 73 -30.55 -6.30 -4.38
N ILE A 74 -29.31 -6.24 -4.88
CA ILE A 74 -28.61 -7.39 -5.46
C ILE A 74 -28.39 -8.45 -4.37
N LEU A 75 -28.01 -8.00 -3.15
CA LEU A 75 -27.93 -8.88 -1.98
C LEU A 75 -29.11 -8.65 -1.04
N GLN A 76 -29.75 -9.75 -0.65
CA GLN A 76 -30.72 -9.75 0.47
C GLN A 76 -29.96 -9.51 1.79
N TRP A 77 -30.59 -8.85 2.76
CA TRP A 77 -29.98 -8.63 4.07
C TRP A 77 -29.42 -9.88 4.73
N THR A 78 -30.12 -11.02 4.55
CA THR A 78 -29.68 -12.34 5.06
C THR A 78 -28.36 -12.78 4.48
N ASN A 79 -28.02 -12.37 3.25
CA ASN A 79 -26.84 -12.81 2.51
C ASN A 79 -25.61 -11.90 2.77
N ILE A 80 -25.82 -10.72 3.38
CA ILE A 80 -24.71 -9.83 3.76
C ILE A 80 -24.06 -10.36 5.05
N ARG A 81 -23.48 -11.53 4.99
CA ARG A 81 -22.81 -12.27 6.07
C ARG A 81 -21.65 -13.06 5.53
N ASN A 82 -20.77 -13.48 6.42
CA ASN A 82 -19.80 -14.49 6.09
C ASN A 82 -20.45 -15.86 5.94
N VAL A 83 -19.91 -16.67 5.05
CA VAL A 83 -20.31 -18.05 4.84
C VAL A 83 -20.06 -18.86 6.10
N THR A 84 -21.04 -19.61 6.59
CA THR A 84 -20.87 -20.54 7.69
C THR A 84 -20.62 -21.95 7.16
N GLY A 85 -19.37 -22.45 7.33
CA GLY A 85 -19.01 -23.83 6.94
C GLY A 85 -18.35 -23.96 5.56
N ALA A 86 -17.78 -25.13 5.28
CA ALA A 86 -16.94 -25.42 4.12
C ALA A 86 -17.69 -25.65 2.79
N GLY A 87 -18.92 -25.18 2.65
CA GLY A 87 -19.71 -25.48 1.46
C GLY A 87 -20.66 -24.38 1.00
N GLY A 88 -20.52 -23.15 1.46
CA GLY A 88 -21.45 -22.09 1.10
C GLY A 88 -22.85 -22.39 1.63
N GLY A 89 -23.04 -22.22 2.93
CA GLY A 89 -24.39 -22.33 3.52
C GLY A 89 -25.28 -21.17 3.08
N ALA A 90 -26.60 -21.32 3.22
CA ALA A 90 -27.58 -20.30 2.85
C ALA A 90 -27.49 -18.96 3.59
N ASP A 91 -26.49 -18.78 4.46
CA ASP A 91 -26.46 -17.72 5.45
C ASP A 91 -25.56 -16.52 5.07
N GLY A 92 -24.79 -16.60 3.98
CA GLY A 92 -23.92 -15.50 3.57
C GLY A 92 -23.20 -15.78 2.27
N VAL A 93 -22.61 -14.73 1.67
CA VAL A 93 -21.87 -14.84 0.41
C VAL A 93 -20.37 -14.56 0.58
N PHE A 94 -19.97 -13.88 1.66
CA PHE A 94 -18.57 -13.47 1.87
C PHE A 94 -17.74 -14.58 2.48
N VAL A 95 -16.61 -14.88 1.87
CA VAL A 95 -15.69 -15.96 2.31
C VAL A 95 -15.07 -15.60 3.67
N VAL A 96 -14.94 -16.61 4.53
CA VAL A 96 -14.28 -16.48 5.83
C VAL A 96 -12.75 -16.55 5.63
N GLY A 97 -12.04 -15.63 6.25
CA GLY A 97 -10.57 -15.62 6.27
C GLY A 97 -9.94 -14.81 5.14
N PRO A 98 -8.60 -14.79 5.10
CA PRO A 98 -7.88 -14.04 4.08
C PRO A 98 -7.95 -14.75 2.73
N THR A 99 -8.42 -14.02 1.70
CA THR A 99 -8.36 -14.40 0.29
C THR A 99 -7.35 -13.52 -0.45
N ALA A 100 -6.74 -14.02 -1.53
CA ALA A 100 -5.90 -13.17 -2.39
C ALA A 100 -6.71 -11.98 -2.94
N LEU A 101 -6.06 -10.85 -3.23
CA LEU A 101 -6.70 -9.80 -3.99
C LEU A 101 -6.81 -10.24 -5.46
N VAL A 102 -8.02 -10.57 -5.84
CA VAL A 102 -8.39 -11.01 -7.19
C VAL A 102 -9.51 -10.14 -7.74
N ALA A 103 -9.73 -10.24 -9.05
CA ALA A 103 -10.83 -9.57 -9.71
C ALA A 103 -12.18 -10.02 -9.09
N ALA A 104 -13.16 -9.11 -9.05
CA ALA A 104 -14.51 -9.45 -8.63
C ALA A 104 -15.11 -10.50 -9.56
N GLY A 105 -15.92 -11.39 -8.98
CA GLY A 105 -16.69 -12.35 -9.73
C GLY A 105 -17.83 -11.73 -10.55
N PRO A 106 -18.68 -12.56 -11.18
CA PRO A 106 -19.82 -12.10 -11.98
C PRO A 106 -20.84 -11.26 -11.21
N ASP A 107 -20.88 -11.39 -9.87
CA ASP A 107 -21.74 -10.60 -9.00
C ASP A 107 -21.23 -9.16 -8.76
N GLY A 108 -19.99 -8.87 -9.17
CA GLY A 108 -19.31 -7.57 -8.99
C GLY A 108 -18.88 -7.29 -7.56
N LEU A 109 -18.96 -8.27 -6.67
CA LEU A 109 -18.51 -8.17 -5.29
C LEU A 109 -17.08 -8.70 -5.14
N TYR A 110 -16.45 -8.35 -4.05
CA TYR A 110 -15.13 -8.85 -3.69
C TYR A 110 -15.19 -9.70 -2.42
N GLY A 111 -14.42 -10.77 -2.38
CA GLY A 111 -14.35 -11.69 -1.23
C GLY A 111 -15.53 -12.64 -1.16
N THR A 112 -16.11 -12.97 -2.31
CA THR A 112 -17.20 -13.93 -2.48
C THR A 112 -16.69 -15.24 -3.07
N ILE A 113 -17.55 -16.27 -3.15
CA ILE A 113 -17.15 -17.61 -3.61
C ILE A 113 -16.89 -17.64 -5.12
N ASP A 114 -17.52 -16.76 -5.87
CA ASP A 114 -17.45 -16.68 -7.32
C ASP A 114 -16.30 -15.76 -7.83
N ASP A 115 -15.50 -15.21 -6.93
CA ASP A 115 -14.27 -14.47 -7.29
C ASP A 115 -13.31 -15.36 -8.08
N ASP A 116 -12.76 -14.85 -9.20
CA ASP A 116 -11.82 -15.59 -10.02
C ASP A 116 -10.41 -15.57 -9.42
N ASN A 117 -10.09 -16.60 -8.65
CA ASN A 117 -8.77 -16.74 -8.01
C ASN A 117 -7.60 -16.88 -9.00
N THR A 118 -7.85 -16.98 -10.30
CA THR A 118 -6.81 -17.07 -11.33
C THR A 118 -6.41 -15.70 -11.88
N VAL A 119 -7.24 -14.67 -11.69
CA VAL A 119 -7.01 -13.32 -12.17
C VAL A 119 -6.67 -12.39 -10.99
N PRO A 120 -5.39 -12.10 -10.74
CA PRO A 120 -5.00 -11.16 -9.70
C PRO A 120 -5.58 -9.77 -9.96
N ASP A 121 -6.02 -9.10 -8.93
CA ASP A 121 -6.35 -7.67 -9.00
C ASP A 121 -5.09 -6.86 -9.32
N VAL A 122 -5.22 -5.74 -10.01
CA VAL A 122 -4.11 -4.93 -10.50
C VAL A 122 -4.31 -3.45 -10.23
N VAL A 123 -3.21 -2.72 -10.20
CA VAL A 123 -3.21 -1.25 -10.22
C VAL A 123 -2.39 -0.80 -11.42
N VAL A 124 -2.97 0.07 -12.23
CA VAL A 124 -2.24 0.72 -13.33
C VAL A 124 -1.27 1.73 -12.74
N ILE A 125 0.02 1.56 -13.04
CA ILE A 125 1.09 2.45 -12.58
C ILE A 125 1.58 3.40 -13.67
N ASN A 126 1.31 3.08 -14.94
CA ASN A 126 1.64 3.93 -16.08
C ASN A 126 0.69 3.59 -17.26
N ALA A 127 0.24 4.62 -17.96
CA ALA A 127 -0.69 4.54 -19.09
C ALA A 127 -0.05 4.04 -20.41
N GLY A 128 1.13 3.41 -20.35
CA GLY A 128 1.77 2.89 -21.55
C GLY A 128 2.25 3.93 -22.55
N ALA A 129 2.43 3.51 -23.79
CA ALA A 129 2.96 4.36 -24.86
C ALA A 129 1.91 5.30 -25.45
N ASP A 130 0.63 4.94 -25.38
CA ASP A 130 -0.47 5.74 -25.94
C ASP A 130 -0.96 6.83 -24.95
N GLY A 131 -0.54 6.77 -23.67
CA GLY A 131 -0.93 7.73 -22.61
C GLY A 131 -2.38 7.62 -22.17
N ILE A 132 -3.09 6.55 -22.56
CA ILE A 132 -4.52 6.33 -22.26
C ILE A 132 -4.63 5.17 -21.25
N LEU A 133 -5.25 5.43 -20.09
CA LEU A 133 -5.50 4.39 -19.09
C LEU A 133 -6.59 3.41 -19.55
N GLY A 134 -6.44 2.14 -19.21
CA GLY A 134 -7.39 1.08 -19.52
C GLY A 134 -7.11 0.41 -20.88
N THR A 135 -5.93 0.58 -21.45
CA THR A 135 -5.49 -0.05 -22.68
C THR A 135 -4.50 -1.20 -22.44
N ASN A 136 -4.25 -2.00 -23.48
CA ASN A 136 -3.42 -3.21 -23.34
C ASN A 136 -1.92 -2.94 -23.12
N ASP A 137 -1.47 -1.72 -23.38
CA ASP A 137 -0.07 -1.32 -23.18
C ASP A 137 0.19 -0.68 -21.82
N ASP A 138 -0.83 -0.60 -20.94
CA ASP A 138 -0.71 -0.14 -19.58
C ASP A 138 0.31 -0.99 -18.80
N VAL A 139 1.16 -0.32 -18.05
CA VAL A 139 2.03 -0.99 -17.08
C VAL A 139 1.26 -1.16 -15.79
N VAL A 140 1.04 -2.41 -15.40
CA VAL A 140 0.26 -2.77 -14.22
C VAL A 140 1.13 -3.40 -13.13
N MET A 141 0.75 -3.16 -11.88
CA MET A 141 1.27 -3.87 -10.71
C MET A 141 0.24 -4.87 -10.23
N SER A 142 0.61 -6.15 -10.18
CA SER A 142 -0.24 -7.21 -9.62
C SER A 142 -0.34 -7.10 -8.09
N LEU A 143 -1.54 -7.23 -7.57
CA LEU A 143 -1.85 -7.24 -6.13
C LEU A 143 -2.06 -8.66 -5.57
N GLY A 144 -1.79 -9.71 -6.33
CA GLY A 144 -2.00 -11.09 -5.91
C GLY A 144 -1.18 -11.55 -4.70
N SER A 145 -0.15 -10.79 -4.30
CA SER A 145 0.59 -11.01 -3.06
C SER A 145 -0.08 -10.39 -1.81
N MET A 146 -1.09 -9.56 -2.00
CA MET A 146 -1.91 -9.00 -0.93
C MET A 146 -3.08 -9.93 -0.63
N THR A 147 -3.58 -9.89 0.61
CA THR A 147 -4.79 -10.62 0.97
C THR A 147 -5.84 -9.68 1.56
N ARG A 148 -7.10 -10.01 1.30
CA ARG A 148 -8.26 -9.32 1.85
C ARG A 148 -9.02 -10.24 2.78
N THR A 149 -9.46 -9.70 3.92
CA THR A 149 -10.39 -10.36 4.83
C THR A 149 -11.60 -9.45 4.99
N ILE A 150 -12.79 -9.98 4.71
CA ILE A 150 -14.07 -9.31 4.98
C ILE A 150 -14.74 -10.04 6.13
N ALA A 151 -14.88 -9.35 7.27
CA ALA A 151 -15.55 -9.89 8.45
C ALA A 151 -16.82 -9.08 8.73
N ILE A 152 -17.97 -9.75 8.71
CA ILE A 152 -19.29 -9.15 8.93
C ILE A 152 -19.89 -9.77 10.18
N THR A 153 -20.16 -8.92 11.18
CA THR A 153 -20.66 -9.36 12.50
C THR A 153 -21.92 -8.60 12.90
N ASP A 154 -22.90 -9.32 13.42
CA ASP A 154 -24.10 -8.69 13.99
C ASP A 154 -23.74 -7.89 15.26
N ILE A 155 -24.33 -6.73 15.44
CA ILE A 155 -24.16 -5.92 16.65
C ILE A 155 -25.07 -6.43 17.75
N VAL A 156 -24.50 -6.76 18.89
CA VAL A 156 -25.25 -7.28 20.05
C VAL A 156 -26.31 -6.25 20.49
N ASN A 157 -27.55 -6.70 20.67
CA ASN A 157 -28.70 -5.90 21.08
C ASN A 157 -29.16 -4.79 20.10
N ILE A 158 -28.61 -4.75 18.90
CA ILE A 158 -29.07 -3.81 17.84
C ILE A 158 -29.45 -4.64 16.62
N PRO A 159 -30.73 -5.04 16.49
CA PRO A 159 -31.18 -5.81 15.33
C PRO A 159 -31.02 -4.99 14.05
N ASN A 160 -30.79 -5.69 12.94
CA ASN A 160 -30.67 -5.07 11.62
C ASN A 160 -29.49 -4.10 11.44
N LEU A 161 -28.46 -4.22 12.30
CA LEU A 161 -27.19 -3.51 12.17
C LEU A 161 -26.03 -4.50 12.23
N ARG A 162 -25.11 -4.39 11.29
CA ARG A 162 -23.88 -5.19 11.22
C ARG A 162 -22.66 -4.30 11.15
N GLN A 163 -21.59 -4.75 11.75
CA GLN A 163 -20.26 -4.19 11.55
C GLN A 163 -19.58 -4.94 10.40
N VAL A 164 -19.02 -4.18 9.48
CA VAL A 164 -18.22 -4.69 8.36
C VAL A 164 -16.79 -4.24 8.57
N ASN A 165 -15.87 -5.19 8.67
CA ASN A 165 -14.44 -4.96 8.76
C ASN A 165 -13.79 -5.49 7.48
N VAL A 166 -13.15 -4.61 6.73
CA VAL A 166 -12.33 -4.99 5.57
C VAL A 166 -10.87 -4.78 5.93
N THR A 167 -10.12 -5.86 5.98
CA THR A 167 -8.68 -5.82 6.29
C THR A 167 -7.87 -6.24 5.07
N ILE A 168 -6.94 -5.39 4.65
CA ILE A 168 -5.96 -5.70 3.60
C ILE A 168 -4.61 -5.95 4.26
N ASN A 169 -4.03 -7.14 4.04
CA ASN A 169 -2.67 -7.45 4.47
C ASN A 169 -1.73 -7.37 3.27
N TYR A 170 -0.57 -6.76 3.49
CA TYR A 170 0.45 -6.57 2.46
C TYR A 170 1.85 -6.53 3.09
N THR A 171 2.89 -6.55 2.27
CA THR A 171 4.28 -6.47 2.73
C THR A 171 4.98 -5.29 2.07
N VAL A 172 5.86 -4.62 2.84
CA VAL A 172 6.78 -3.62 2.30
C VAL A 172 8.21 -4.10 2.56
N GLY A 173 8.88 -4.51 1.51
CA GLY A 173 10.12 -5.28 1.64
C GLY A 173 9.86 -6.61 2.37
N ALA A 174 10.46 -6.80 3.54
CA ALA A 174 10.25 -7.96 4.40
C ALA A 174 9.28 -7.71 5.57
N THR A 175 8.69 -6.51 5.68
CA THR A 175 7.87 -6.13 6.83
C THR A 175 6.39 -6.29 6.51
N PRO A 176 5.66 -7.17 7.24
CA PRO A 176 4.21 -7.30 7.09
C PRO A 176 3.49 -6.06 7.62
N ARG A 177 2.44 -5.66 6.94
CA ARG A 177 1.58 -4.52 7.26
C ARG A 177 0.13 -4.90 7.02
N GLN A 178 -0.76 -4.17 7.68
CA GLN A 178 -2.20 -4.29 7.45
C GLN A 178 -2.87 -2.92 7.47
N TYR A 179 -3.93 -2.78 6.70
CA TYR A 179 -4.87 -1.67 6.76
C TYR A 179 -6.26 -2.24 7.04
N THR A 180 -7.00 -1.65 7.97
CA THR A 180 -8.36 -2.10 8.31
C THR A 180 -9.32 -0.93 8.21
N LEU A 181 -10.37 -1.09 7.41
CA LEU A 181 -11.51 -0.19 7.30
C LEU A 181 -12.69 -0.81 8.03
N VAL A 182 -13.29 -0.04 8.92
CA VAL A 182 -14.46 -0.45 9.71
C VAL A 182 -15.65 0.43 9.36
N SER A 183 -16.78 -0.18 9.07
CA SER A 183 -18.03 0.54 8.86
C SER A 183 -19.23 -0.24 9.44
N TYR A 184 -20.37 0.41 9.49
CA TYR A 184 -21.61 -0.19 9.94
C TYR A 184 -22.64 -0.13 8.81
N ILE A 185 -23.32 -1.25 8.60
CA ILE A 185 -24.36 -1.38 7.58
C ILE A 185 -25.67 -1.73 8.25
N SER A 186 -26.73 -1.01 7.93
CA SER A 186 -28.09 -1.32 8.40
C SER A 186 -28.88 -2.03 7.31
N GLN A 187 -29.95 -2.72 7.72
CA GLN A 187 -30.90 -3.31 6.78
C GLN A 187 -31.67 -2.24 5.98
N PHE A 188 -31.76 -1.06 6.55
CA PHE A 188 -32.51 0.06 5.97
C PHE A 188 -31.55 1.01 5.24
N SER A 189 -31.87 1.34 4.00
CA SER A 189 -31.15 2.32 3.17
C SER A 189 -31.81 3.69 3.30
#